data_126f15248de5bb0b283cd758127cd0da
#
_entry.id   126f15248de5bb0b283cd758127cd0da
#
_cell.length_a   1.000
_cell.length_b   1.000
_cell.length_c   1.000
_cell.angle_alpha   90.00
_cell.angle_beta   90.00
_cell.angle_gamma   90.00
#
_symmetry.space_group_name_H-M   'P 1'
#
loop_
_entity.id
_entity.type
_entity.pdbx_description
1 polymer ?
#
loop_
_entity_poly.entity_id
_entity_poly.type
_entity_poly.pdbx_seq_one_letter_code
_entity_poly.pdbx_strand_id
1 'polypeptide(L)'
;MSTEAQISANQQNAQLSTGPTTQAGKAASSQNNFRHGLTGNSFAVLACEDQDEYDRVLCGLRFEHEPSTMTEAILVEKMAQSYWLGKRALYLQDQCCTDEELSLDEQQRQLALFIRYQTTNDRAFHKCLNDLLKLRAEKRKQEIGFESQKHKQADQSRRESAEMRKQELHRFAVFLAEAKVTHQQILNLNLEMDSHAASTAENHSQEVKKAA
;
A
#
# COMPACT_ATOMS: atom_id res chain seq x y z
N MET A 1 18.35 -7.49 -28.11
CA MET A 1 19.11 -6.32 -28.59
C MET A 1 19.12 -6.35 -30.09
N SER A 2 18.88 -5.21 -30.76
CA SER A 2 18.93 -5.12 -32.23
C SER A 2 20.38 -5.19 -32.68
N THR A 3 20.65 -5.92 -33.77
CA THR A 3 21.99 -5.98 -34.35
C THR A 3 22.36 -4.68 -35.07
N GLU A 4 23.65 -4.35 -35.22
CA GLU A 4 24.09 -3.14 -35.94
C GLU A 4 23.55 -3.08 -37.39
N ALA A 5 23.45 -4.24 -38.05
CA ALA A 5 22.82 -4.34 -39.37
C ALA A 5 21.34 -3.96 -39.36
N GLN A 6 20.58 -4.34 -38.34
CA GLN A 6 19.18 -3.92 -38.17
C GLN A 6 19.06 -2.43 -37.87
N ILE A 7 19.96 -1.86 -37.07
CA ILE A 7 19.98 -0.43 -36.78
C ILE A 7 20.28 0.37 -38.05
N SER A 8 21.28 -0.04 -38.81
CA SER A 8 21.65 0.61 -40.09
C SER A 8 20.51 0.51 -41.14
N ALA A 9 19.88 -0.64 -41.30
CA ALA A 9 18.75 -0.82 -42.18
C ALA A 9 17.55 0.04 -41.75
N ASN A 10 17.26 0.13 -40.44
CA ASN A 10 16.18 0.97 -39.94
C ASN A 10 16.47 2.47 -40.13
N GLN A 11 17.71 2.91 -40.00
CA GLN A 11 18.09 4.29 -40.30
C GLN A 11 17.96 4.63 -41.77
N GLN A 12 18.35 3.74 -42.67
CA GLN A 12 18.15 3.91 -44.14
C GLN A 12 16.66 3.93 -44.49
N ASN A 13 15.87 3.02 -43.93
CA ASN A 13 14.42 2.98 -44.17
C ASN A 13 13.72 4.24 -43.59
N ALA A 14 14.20 4.78 -42.47
CA ALA A 14 13.67 6.03 -41.88
C ALA A 14 13.92 7.24 -42.79
N GLN A 15 15.04 7.27 -43.51
CA GLN A 15 15.34 8.34 -44.51
C GLN A 15 14.43 8.22 -45.76
N LEU A 16 13.99 7.01 -46.11
CA LEU A 16 13.11 6.75 -47.26
C LEU A 16 11.61 6.87 -46.86
N SER A 17 11.28 6.84 -45.57
CA SER A 17 9.93 6.96 -45.09
C SER A 17 9.49 8.43 -45.10
N THR A 18 8.89 8.85 -46.17
CA THR A 18 8.23 10.16 -46.31
C THR A 18 6.84 10.09 -45.69
N GLY A 19 6.73 10.40 -44.40
CA GLY A 19 5.41 10.67 -43.81
C GLY A 19 4.71 11.84 -44.55
N PRO A 20 3.40 12.07 -44.35
CA PRO A 20 2.68 13.14 -45.01
C PRO A 20 3.31 14.50 -44.66
N THR A 21 3.79 15.20 -45.69
CA THR A 21 4.47 16.50 -45.58
C THR A 21 3.50 17.67 -45.58
N THR A 22 2.34 17.51 -46.25
CA THR A 22 1.30 18.54 -46.34
C THR A 22 0.36 18.53 -45.13
N GLN A 23 -0.20 19.68 -44.75
CA GLN A 23 -1.16 19.80 -43.67
C GLN A 23 -2.40 18.91 -43.90
N ALA A 24 -2.91 18.87 -45.15
CA ALA A 24 -4.02 18.00 -45.54
C ALA A 24 -3.65 16.51 -45.41
N GLY A 25 -2.43 16.13 -45.82
CA GLY A 25 -1.93 14.75 -45.70
C GLY A 25 -1.73 14.34 -44.25
N LYS A 26 -1.26 15.26 -43.38
CA LYS A 26 -1.16 15.02 -41.92
C LYS A 26 -2.54 14.83 -41.27
N ALA A 27 -3.53 15.66 -41.69
CA ALA A 27 -4.92 15.53 -41.25
C ALA A 27 -5.54 14.20 -41.69
N ALA A 28 -5.35 13.83 -42.96
CA ALA A 28 -5.83 12.54 -43.49
C ALA A 28 -5.15 11.35 -42.79
N SER A 29 -3.83 11.43 -42.55
CA SER A 29 -3.10 10.37 -41.83
C SER A 29 -3.52 10.25 -40.38
N SER A 30 -3.82 11.35 -39.69
CA SER A 30 -4.35 11.33 -38.34
C SER A 30 -5.77 10.75 -38.27
N GLN A 31 -6.59 10.96 -39.32
CA GLN A 31 -7.93 10.38 -39.40
C GLN A 31 -7.93 8.90 -39.77
N ASN A 32 -6.87 8.37 -40.42
CA ASN A 32 -6.75 6.93 -40.66
C ASN A 32 -6.72 6.11 -39.36
N ASN A 33 -6.22 6.69 -38.28
CA ASN A 33 -6.28 6.09 -36.93
C ASN A 33 -7.70 6.08 -36.35
N PHE A 34 -8.60 6.91 -36.86
CA PHE A 34 -9.99 7.03 -36.40
C PHE A 34 -10.97 6.09 -37.10
N ARG A 35 -10.55 5.37 -38.16
CA ARG A 35 -11.46 4.50 -38.91
C ARG A 35 -12.22 3.49 -38.06
N HIS A 36 -11.60 2.99 -36.99
CA HIS A 36 -12.24 2.01 -36.12
C HIS A 36 -12.15 2.41 -34.64
N GLY A 37 -11.56 3.56 -34.30
CA GLY A 37 -11.40 4.03 -32.91
C GLY A 37 -10.62 3.08 -31.99
N LEU A 38 -9.84 2.13 -32.55
CA LEU A 38 -9.06 1.13 -31.79
C LEU A 38 -7.60 1.55 -31.56
N THR A 39 -7.11 2.55 -32.32
CA THR A 39 -5.70 2.97 -32.35
C THR A 39 -5.48 4.43 -31.97
N GLY A 40 -6.50 5.13 -31.52
CA GLY A 40 -6.39 6.54 -31.10
C GLY A 40 -5.66 6.70 -29.75
N ASN A 41 -4.99 7.83 -29.56
CA ASN A 41 -4.37 8.20 -28.28
C ASN A 41 -5.40 8.53 -27.19
N SER A 42 -6.67 8.72 -27.54
CA SER A 42 -7.77 9.00 -26.63
C SER A 42 -8.92 8.03 -26.88
N PHE A 43 -9.49 7.52 -25.79
CA PHE A 43 -10.71 6.74 -25.83
C PHE A 43 -11.90 7.65 -26.14
N ALA A 44 -12.77 7.20 -27.04
CA ALA A 44 -14.06 7.82 -27.31
C ALA A 44 -15.08 6.74 -27.68
N VAL A 45 -16.33 6.91 -27.24
CA VAL A 45 -17.47 6.16 -27.75
C VAL A 45 -17.82 6.73 -29.12
N LEU A 46 -17.94 5.87 -30.12
CA LEU A 46 -18.21 6.31 -31.48
C LEU A 46 -19.70 6.66 -31.68
N ALA A 47 -20.00 7.50 -32.63
CA ALA A 47 -21.39 7.91 -32.92
C ALA A 47 -22.33 6.74 -33.28
N CYS A 48 -21.77 5.61 -33.72
CA CYS A 48 -22.54 4.38 -34.04
C CYS A 48 -22.69 3.45 -32.79
N GLU A 49 -22.10 3.80 -31.66
CA GLU A 49 -22.15 3.04 -30.40
C GLU A 49 -23.10 3.68 -29.40
N ASP A 50 -23.57 2.92 -28.43
CA ASP A 50 -24.46 3.38 -27.37
C ASP A 50 -23.66 3.90 -26.17
N GLN A 51 -23.67 5.22 -25.96
CA GLN A 51 -23.04 5.89 -24.82
C GLN A 51 -23.62 5.41 -23.48
N ASP A 52 -24.96 5.23 -23.42
CA ASP A 52 -25.63 4.80 -22.19
C ASP A 52 -25.22 3.37 -21.81
N GLU A 53 -24.92 2.52 -22.77
CA GLU A 53 -24.41 1.18 -22.52
C GLU A 53 -22.99 1.23 -21.95
N TYR A 54 -22.11 2.09 -22.51
CA TYR A 54 -20.78 2.30 -21.94
C TYR A 54 -20.84 2.82 -20.52
N ASP A 55 -21.70 3.81 -20.27
CA ASP A 55 -21.86 4.40 -18.93
C ASP A 55 -22.40 3.38 -17.93
N ARG A 56 -23.30 2.47 -18.34
CA ARG A 56 -23.73 1.33 -17.52
C ARG A 56 -22.58 0.40 -17.16
N VAL A 57 -21.71 0.07 -18.11
CA VAL A 57 -20.52 -0.76 -17.83
C VAL A 57 -19.58 -0.08 -16.86
N LEU A 58 -19.30 1.20 -17.09
CA LEU A 58 -18.42 1.99 -16.20
C LEU A 58 -19.02 2.10 -14.79
N CYS A 59 -20.32 2.41 -14.69
CA CYS A 59 -21.01 2.46 -13.39
C CYS A 59 -21.02 1.09 -12.69
N GLY A 60 -21.25 0.02 -13.43
CA GLY A 60 -21.21 -1.35 -12.89
C GLY A 60 -19.85 -1.69 -12.30
N LEU A 61 -18.77 -1.44 -13.03
CA LEU A 61 -17.41 -1.68 -12.53
C LEU A 61 -17.03 -0.78 -11.35
N ARG A 62 -17.48 0.49 -11.33
CA ARG A 62 -17.29 1.38 -10.19
C ARG A 62 -18.03 0.89 -8.95
N PHE A 63 -19.25 0.39 -9.13
CA PHE A 63 -20.04 -0.17 -8.03
C PHE A 63 -19.42 -1.47 -7.49
N GLU A 64 -18.99 -2.38 -8.39
CA GLU A 64 -18.37 -3.66 -7.99
C GLU A 64 -17.05 -3.47 -7.24
N HIS A 65 -16.23 -2.53 -7.75
CA HIS A 65 -14.88 -2.35 -7.21
C HIS A 65 -14.76 -1.24 -6.17
N GLU A 66 -15.75 -0.37 -5.98
CA GLU A 66 -15.74 0.72 -4.98
C GLU A 66 -14.36 1.40 -4.82
N PRO A 67 -13.84 2.07 -5.87
CA PRO A 67 -12.49 2.63 -5.85
C PRO A 67 -12.35 3.70 -4.76
N SER A 68 -11.47 3.47 -3.80
CA SER A 68 -11.25 4.37 -2.66
C SER A 68 -10.22 5.47 -2.93
N THR A 69 -9.40 5.32 -3.98
CA THR A 69 -8.36 6.27 -4.37
C THR A 69 -8.47 6.64 -5.85
N MET A 70 -7.87 7.78 -6.23
CA MET A 70 -7.82 8.20 -7.63
C MET A 70 -7.13 7.15 -8.51
N THR A 71 -6.09 6.50 -8.03
CA THR A 71 -5.38 5.44 -8.76
C THR A 71 -6.28 4.24 -9.02
N GLU A 72 -7.07 3.82 -8.03
CA GLU A 72 -8.07 2.76 -8.20
C GLU A 72 -9.15 3.18 -9.20
N ALA A 73 -9.62 4.43 -9.13
CA ALA A 73 -10.62 4.96 -10.07
C ALA A 73 -10.10 4.95 -11.53
N ILE A 74 -8.85 5.36 -11.74
CA ILE A 74 -8.20 5.30 -13.06
C ILE A 74 -8.08 3.87 -13.58
N LEU A 75 -7.75 2.90 -12.72
CA LEU A 75 -7.67 1.50 -13.12
C LEU A 75 -9.04 0.96 -13.51
N VAL A 76 -10.08 1.25 -12.74
CA VAL A 76 -11.47 0.86 -13.05
C VAL A 76 -11.95 1.49 -14.35
N GLU A 77 -11.66 2.75 -14.60
CA GLU A 77 -11.98 3.41 -15.85
C GLU A 77 -11.27 2.77 -17.06
N LYS A 78 -9.98 2.46 -16.91
CA LYS A 78 -9.22 1.74 -17.95
C LYS A 78 -9.76 0.34 -18.21
N MET A 79 -10.29 -0.34 -17.19
CA MET A 79 -10.97 -1.62 -17.35
C MET A 79 -12.22 -1.44 -18.22
N ALA A 80 -13.07 -0.45 -17.94
CA ALA A 80 -14.25 -0.15 -18.74
C ALA A 80 -13.89 0.17 -20.20
N GLN A 81 -12.87 1.01 -20.41
CA GLN A 81 -12.37 1.35 -21.74
C GLN A 81 -11.86 0.11 -22.52
N SER A 82 -11.04 -0.71 -21.84
CA SER A 82 -10.51 -1.93 -22.45
C SER A 82 -11.61 -2.93 -22.82
N TYR A 83 -12.58 -3.13 -21.93
CA TYR A 83 -13.75 -3.96 -22.21
C TYR A 83 -14.52 -3.45 -23.44
N TRP A 84 -14.77 -2.13 -23.49
CA TRP A 84 -15.50 -1.50 -24.60
C TRP A 84 -14.77 -1.63 -25.93
N LEU A 85 -13.45 -1.40 -25.94
CA LEU A 85 -12.62 -1.58 -27.14
C LEU A 85 -12.55 -3.05 -27.59
N GLY A 86 -12.54 -4.00 -26.67
CA GLY A 86 -12.66 -5.43 -26.97
C GLY A 86 -13.99 -5.76 -27.62
N LYS A 87 -15.11 -5.24 -27.10
CA LYS A 87 -16.45 -5.37 -27.66
C LYS A 87 -16.55 -4.76 -29.07
N ARG A 88 -15.97 -3.56 -29.25
CA ARG A 88 -15.87 -2.91 -30.59
C ARG A 88 -15.09 -3.76 -31.58
N ALA A 89 -13.95 -4.33 -31.14
CA ALA A 89 -13.15 -5.19 -32.01
C ALA A 89 -13.91 -6.46 -32.42
N LEU A 90 -14.72 -7.03 -31.53
CA LEU A 90 -15.58 -8.17 -31.82
C LEU A 90 -16.69 -7.80 -32.84
N TYR A 91 -17.34 -6.66 -32.64
CA TYR A 91 -18.34 -6.16 -33.62
C TYR A 91 -17.74 -5.96 -35.01
N LEU A 92 -16.52 -5.41 -35.11
CA LEU A 92 -15.82 -5.23 -36.39
C LEU A 92 -15.42 -6.56 -37.03
N GLN A 93 -15.14 -7.61 -36.24
CA GLN A 93 -14.94 -8.96 -36.78
C GLN A 93 -16.22 -9.50 -37.41
N ASP A 94 -17.38 -9.33 -36.77
CA ASP A 94 -18.67 -9.76 -37.31
C ASP A 94 -19.00 -9.01 -38.59
N GLN A 95 -18.78 -7.69 -38.64
CA GLN A 95 -18.96 -6.88 -39.83
C GLN A 95 -18.05 -7.37 -40.97
N CYS A 96 -16.78 -7.63 -40.69
CA CYS A 96 -15.82 -8.12 -41.67
C CYS A 96 -16.24 -9.48 -42.28
N CYS A 97 -16.84 -10.36 -41.46
CA CYS A 97 -17.32 -11.68 -41.92
C CYS A 97 -18.58 -11.60 -42.77
N THR A 98 -19.40 -10.55 -42.60
CA THR A 98 -20.67 -10.36 -43.30
C THR A 98 -20.54 -9.45 -44.54
N ASP A 99 -19.41 -8.80 -44.76
CA ASP A 99 -19.18 -7.90 -45.89
C ASP A 99 -18.84 -8.68 -47.14
N GLU A 100 -19.82 -8.78 -48.05
CA GLU A 100 -19.70 -9.48 -49.34
C GLU A 100 -18.86 -8.71 -50.39
N GLU A 101 -18.58 -7.42 -50.16
CA GLU A 101 -17.79 -6.59 -51.07
C GLU A 101 -16.29 -6.79 -50.90
N LEU A 102 -15.84 -7.29 -49.72
CA LEU A 102 -14.44 -7.53 -49.41
C LEU A 102 -13.91 -8.79 -50.13
N SER A 103 -12.73 -8.67 -50.75
CA SER A 103 -12.02 -9.86 -51.20
C SER A 103 -11.63 -10.76 -50.03
N LEU A 104 -11.54 -12.06 -50.28
CA LEU A 104 -11.18 -13.05 -49.26
C LEU A 104 -9.84 -12.71 -48.55
N ASP A 105 -8.84 -12.23 -49.30
CA ASP A 105 -7.53 -11.84 -48.76
C ASP A 105 -7.63 -10.61 -47.85
N GLU A 106 -8.44 -9.62 -48.20
CA GLU A 106 -8.64 -8.43 -47.42
C GLU A 106 -9.44 -8.73 -46.15
N GLN A 107 -10.49 -9.56 -46.28
CA GLN A 107 -11.27 -10.05 -45.14
C GLN A 107 -10.38 -10.76 -44.11
N GLN A 108 -9.48 -11.66 -44.55
CA GLN A 108 -8.55 -12.34 -43.66
C GLN A 108 -7.58 -11.39 -42.97
N ARG A 109 -7.07 -10.37 -43.68
CA ARG A 109 -6.16 -9.36 -43.06
C ARG A 109 -6.87 -8.53 -42.01
N GLN A 110 -8.08 -8.05 -42.30
CA GLN A 110 -8.86 -7.24 -41.37
C GLN A 110 -9.29 -8.07 -40.14
N LEU A 111 -9.74 -9.29 -40.36
CA LEU A 111 -10.09 -10.20 -39.28
C LEU A 111 -8.90 -10.47 -38.36
N ALA A 112 -7.71 -10.77 -38.90
CA ALA A 112 -6.50 -10.96 -38.12
C ALA A 112 -6.12 -9.71 -37.32
N LEU A 113 -6.34 -8.52 -37.88
CA LEU A 113 -6.11 -7.25 -37.21
C LEU A 113 -7.07 -7.05 -36.04
N PHE A 114 -8.37 -7.27 -36.23
CA PHE A 114 -9.38 -7.09 -35.17
C PHE A 114 -9.25 -8.12 -34.04
N ILE A 115 -8.90 -9.38 -34.37
CA ILE A 115 -8.56 -10.40 -33.37
C ILE A 115 -7.37 -9.96 -32.50
N ARG A 116 -6.34 -9.34 -33.11
CA ARG A 116 -5.21 -8.79 -32.36
C ARG A 116 -5.64 -7.66 -31.43
N TYR A 117 -6.50 -6.76 -31.87
CA TYR A 117 -7.02 -5.68 -31.04
C TYR A 117 -7.88 -6.22 -29.90
N GLN A 118 -8.77 -7.17 -30.16
CA GLN A 118 -9.53 -7.83 -29.11
C GLN A 118 -8.61 -8.44 -28.05
N THR A 119 -7.67 -9.29 -28.46
CA THR A 119 -6.71 -9.93 -27.54
C THR A 119 -5.90 -8.92 -26.73
N THR A 120 -5.51 -7.79 -27.36
CA THR A 120 -4.75 -6.74 -26.69
C THR A 120 -5.59 -6.05 -25.61
N ASN A 121 -6.85 -5.76 -25.91
CA ASN A 121 -7.76 -5.12 -24.97
C ASN A 121 -8.19 -6.07 -23.83
N ASP A 122 -8.40 -7.36 -24.12
CA ASP A 122 -8.66 -8.37 -23.10
C ASP A 122 -7.49 -8.48 -22.11
N ARG A 123 -6.26 -8.50 -22.63
CA ARG A 123 -5.04 -8.48 -21.78
C ARG A 123 -4.93 -7.19 -20.99
N ALA A 124 -5.27 -6.04 -21.56
CA ALA A 124 -5.27 -4.76 -20.89
C ALA A 124 -6.28 -4.72 -19.73
N PHE A 125 -7.49 -5.24 -19.95
CA PHE A 125 -8.51 -5.40 -18.91
C PHE A 125 -7.98 -6.24 -17.74
N HIS A 126 -7.49 -7.45 -18.00
CA HIS A 126 -6.95 -8.33 -16.98
C HIS A 126 -5.73 -7.75 -16.26
N LYS A 127 -4.89 -7.00 -16.99
CA LYS A 127 -3.76 -6.30 -16.38
C LYS A 127 -4.23 -5.25 -15.37
N CYS A 128 -5.19 -4.39 -15.75
CA CYS A 128 -5.73 -3.37 -14.84
C CYS A 128 -6.39 -4.00 -13.60
N LEU A 129 -7.14 -5.10 -13.78
CA LEU A 129 -7.73 -5.84 -12.67
C LEU A 129 -6.65 -6.40 -11.73
N ASN A 130 -5.62 -7.03 -12.27
CA ASN A 130 -4.51 -7.56 -11.46
C ASN A 130 -3.74 -6.45 -10.73
N ASP A 131 -3.53 -5.30 -11.38
CA ASP A 131 -2.85 -4.16 -10.76
C ASP A 131 -3.70 -3.57 -9.62
N LEU A 132 -5.03 -3.49 -9.77
CA LEU A 132 -5.97 -3.09 -8.72
C LEU A 132 -5.90 -4.04 -7.52
N LEU A 133 -5.94 -5.35 -7.76
CA LEU A 133 -5.85 -6.36 -6.69
C LEU A 133 -4.51 -6.32 -5.95
N LYS A 134 -3.40 -6.14 -6.66
CA LYS A 134 -2.07 -5.99 -6.07
C LYS A 134 -1.98 -4.74 -5.19
N LEU A 135 -2.46 -3.60 -5.69
CA LEU A 135 -2.46 -2.34 -4.96
C LEU A 135 -3.25 -2.46 -3.65
N ARG A 136 -4.40 -3.12 -3.67
CA ARG A 136 -5.21 -3.39 -2.48
C ARG A 136 -4.54 -4.37 -1.51
N ALA A 137 -3.90 -5.40 -2.04
CA ALA A 137 -3.16 -6.36 -1.21
C ALA A 137 -1.98 -5.69 -0.49
N GLU A 138 -1.28 -4.79 -1.17
CA GLU A 138 -0.17 -4.04 -0.57
C GLU A 138 -0.64 -3.05 0.50
N LYS A 139 -1.72 -2.33 0.25
CA LYS A 139 -2.34 -1.44 1.23
C LYS A 139 -2.74 -2.20 2.50
N ARG A 140 -3.39 -3.36 2.33
CA ARG A 140 -3.77 -4.23 3.46
C ARG A 140 -2.56 -4.75 4.25
N LYS A 141 -1.47 -5.12 3.58
CA LYS A 141 -0.21 -5.51 4.25
C LYS A 141 0.37 -4.38 5.08
N GLN A 142 0.34 -3.15 4.57
CA GLN A 142 0.80 -1.97 5.29
C GLN A 142 -0.06 -1.72 6.54
N GLU A 143 -1.38 -1.78 6.43
CA GLU A 143 -2.32 -1.63 7.55
C GLU A 143 -2.05 -2.66 8.66
N ILE A 144 -1.93 -3.95 8.30
CA ILE A 144 -1.56 -5.02 9.24
C ILE A 144 -0.20 -4.76 9.88
N GLY A 145 0.78 -4.28 9.11
CA GLY A 145 2.10 -3.92 9.61
C GLY A 145 2.05 -2.81 10.67
N PHE A 146 1.30 -1.75 10.43
CA PHE A 146 1.09 -0.65 11.38
C PHE A 146 0.37 -1.11 12.65
N GLU A 147 -0.69 -1.92 12.53
CA GLU A 147 -1.37 -2.48 13.70
C GLU A 147 -0.45 -3.35 14.54
N SER A 148 0.34 -4.22 13.90
CA SER A 148 1.32 -5.06 14.59
C SER A 148 2.37 -4.23 15.34
N GLN A 149 2.88 -3.15 14.73
CA GLN A 149 3.81 -2.24 15.39
C GLN A 149 3.16 -1.53 16.59
N LYS A 150 1.93 -1.05 16.44
CA LYS A 150 1.17 -0.42 17.53
C LYS A 150 0.97 -1.37 18.70
N HIS A 151 0.62 -2.63 18.44
CA HIS A 151 0.52 -3.64 19.50
C HIS A 151 1.85 -3.89 20.21
N LYS A 152 2.95 -4.03 19.47
CA LYS A 152 4.29 -4.21 20.05
C LYS A 152 4.70 -3.03 20.94
N GLN A 153 4.45 -1.80 20.48
CA GLN A 153 4.73 -0.60 21.28
C GLN A 153 3.87 -0.54 22.55
N ALA A 154 2.59 -0.88 22.47
CA ALA A 154 1.71 -0.92 23.64
C ALA A 154 2.16 -1.99 24.66
N ASP A 155 2.56 -3.17 24.20
CA ASP A 155 3.08 -4.23 25.06
C ASP A 155 4.43 -3.84 25.71
N GLN A 156 5.30 -3.20 24.97
CA GLN A 156 6.57 -2.69 25.50
C GLN A 156 6.32 -1.63 26.59
N SER A 157 5.45 -0.67 26.34
CA SER A 157 5.06 0.36 27.32
C SER A 157 4.46 -0.25 28.60
N ARG A 158 3.64 -1.30 28.47
CA ARG A 158 3.10 -2.05 29.63
C ARG A 158 4.20 -2.74 30.42
N ARG A 159 5.18 -3.37 29.76
CA ARG A 159 6.33 -4.02 30.41
C ARG A 159 7.20 -3.00 31.13
N GLU A 160 7.52 -1.88 30.50
CA GLU A 160 8.28 -0.78 31.11
C GLU A 160 7.58 -0.21 32.33
N SER A 161 6.27 0.02 32.26
CA SER A 161 5.46 0.50 33.40
C SER A 161 5.37 -0.52 34.54
N ALA A 162 5.37 -1.81 34.25
CA ALA A 162 5.40 -2.87 35.25
C ALA A 162 6.77 -2.95 35.91
N GLU A 163 7.85 -2.79 35.16
CA GLU A 163 9.22 -2.80 35.68
C GLU A 163 9.48 -1.58 36.55
N MET A 164 9.06 -0.40 36.15
CA MET A 164 9.13 0.82 36.98
C MET A 164 8.43 0.63 38.33
N ARG A 165 7.22 0.06 38.34
CA ARG A 165 6.49 -0.24 39.58
C ARG A 165 7.23 -1.23 40.48
N LYS A 166 7.84 -2.26 39.92
CA LYS A 166 8.67 -3.21 40.69
C LYS A 166 9.88 -2.53 41.30
N GLN A 167 10.57 -1.67 40.56
CA GLN A 167 11.71 -0.92 41.05
C GLN A 167 11.32 0.04 42.18
N GLU A 168 10.20 0.74 42.05
CA GLU A 168 9.67 1.58 43.12
C GLU A 168 9.35 0.79 44.37
N LEU A 169 8.65 -0.34 44.27
CA LEU A 169 8.35 -1.22 45.38
C LEU A 169 9.63 -1.75 46.05
N HIS A 170 10.64 -2.11 45.27
CA HIS A 170 11.92 -2.54 45.79
C HIS A 170 12.63 -1.40 46.59
N ARG A 171 12.65 -0.19 46.02
CA ARG A 171 13.21 1.00 46.73
C ARG A 171 12.50 1.26 48.04
N PHE A 172 11.17 1.19 48.08
CA PHE A 172 10.42 1.32 49.36
C PHE A 172 10.72 0.21 50.34
N ALA A 173 10.87 -1.03 49.88
CA ALA A 173 11.21 -2.16 50.72
C ALA A 173 12.62 -2.00 51.34
N VAL A 174 13.60 -1.55 50.56
CA VAL A 174 14.96 -1.24 51.07
C VAL A 174 14.92 -0.12 52.10
N PHE A 175 14.26 0.99 51.79
CA PHE A 175 14.11 2.11 52.72
C PHE A 175 13.46 1.68 54.05
N LEU A 176 12.43 0.85 53.99
CA LEU A 176 11.74 0.34 55.17
C LEU A 176 12.63 -0.61 55.99
N ALA A 177 13.48 -1.40 55.32
CA ALA A 177 14.46 -2.26 56.01
C ALA A 177 15.54 -1.41 56.72
N GLU A 178 16.07 -0.39 56.07
CA GLU A 178 17.03 0.55 56.64
C GLU A 178 16.44 1.30 57.85
N ALA A 179 15.20 1.78 57.74
CA ALA A 179 14.50 2.43 58.85
C ALA A 179 14.30 1.50 60.05
N LYS A 180 14.01 0.21 59.83
CA LYS A 180 13.90 -0.79 60.89
C LYS A 180 15.25 -1.04 61.57
N VAL A 181 16.35 -1.11 60.81
CA VAL A 181 17.69 -1.27 61.38
C VAL A 181 18.08 -0.08 62.21
N THR A 182 17.87 1.14 61.72
CA THR A 182 18.15 2.37 62.51
C THR A 182 17.29 2.45 63.76
N HIS A 183 16.03 2.11 63.72
CA HIS A 183 15.16 2.06 64.86
C HIS A 183 15.68 1.06 65.96
N GLN A 184 16.09 -0.13 65.54
CA GLN A 184 16.66 -1.14 66.43
C GLN A 184 17.97 -0.67 67.03
N GLN A 185 18.82 0.02 66.25
CA GLN A 185 20.05 0.62 66.79
C GLN A 185 19.78 1.67 67.91
N ILE A 186 18.78 2.54 67.69
CA ILE A 186 18.36 3.53 68.66
C ILE A 186 17.83 2.84 69.93
N LEU A 187 17.03 1.80 69.82
CA LEU A 187 16.54 1.03 70.95
C LEU A 187 17.68 0.40 71.76
N ASN A 188 18.68 -0.18 71.11
CA ASN A 188 19.83 -0.77 71.71
C ASN A 188 20.67 0.28 72.48
N LEU A 189 20.92 1.45 71.84
CA LEU A 189 21.60 2.56 72.45
C LEU A 189 20.88 3.07 73.76
N ASN A 190 19.56 3.19 73.70
CA ASN A 190 18.75 3.58 74.84
C ASN A 190 18.88 2.57 76.01
N LEU A 191 18.85 1.27 75.73
CA LEU A 191 19.04 0.20 76.68
C LEU A 191 20.46 0.25 77.35
N GLU A 192 21.48 0.52 76.54
CA GLU A 192 22.84 0.70 77.02
C GLU A 192 22.95 1.92 77.94
N MET A 193 22.34 3.05 77.57
CA MET A 193 22.30 4.26 78.39
C MET A 193 21.61 4.02 79.76
N ASP A 194 20.44 3.35 79.72
CA ASP A 194 19.68 3.02 80.90
C ASP A 194 20.48 2.08 81.85
N SER A 195 21.17 1.09 81.26
CA SER A 195 22.03 0.18 82.05
C SER A 195 23.23 0.91 82.67
N HIS A 196 23.86 1.86 81.99
CA HIS A 196 24.91 2.71 82.51
C HIS A 196 24.42 3.64 83.64
N ALA A 197 23.23 4.24 83.44
CA ALA A 197 22.62 5.09 84.47
C ALA A 197 22.29 4.30 85.76
N ALA A 198 21.78 3.07 85.63
CA ALA A 198 21.52 2.20 86.77
C ALA A 198 22.79 1.81 87.46
N SER A 199 23.86 1.45 86.75
CA SER A 199 25.16 1.09 87.30
C SER A 199 25.82 2.27 88.05
N THR A 200 25.72 3.50 87.51
CA THR A 200 26.25 4.70 88.16
C THR A 200 25.46 5.06 89.43
N ALA A 201 24.14 4.89 89.41
CA ALA A 201 23.27 5.09 90.58
C ALA A 201 23.58 4.07 91.75
N GLU A 202 23.79 2.79 91.33
CA GLU A 202 24.23 1.77 92.33
C GLU A 202 25.59 2.06 92.93
N ASN A 203 26.56 2.46 92.13
CA ASN A 203 27.89 2.83 92.60
C ASN A 203 27.85 4.05 93.57
N HIS A 204 27.07 5.07 93.20
CA HIS A 204 26.90 6.24 94.07
C HIS A 204 26.21 5.89 95.43
N SER A 205 25.21 5.00 95.37
CA SER A 205 24.54 4.53 96.60
C SER A 205 25.46 3.65 97.51
N GLN A 206 26.41 2.92 96.87
CA GLN A 206 27.43 2.17 97.67
C GLN A 206 28.51 3.09 98.30
N GLU A 207 28.91 4.15 97.56
CA GLU A 207 29.85 5.13 98.11
C GLU A 207 29.23 5.90 99.29
N VAL A 208 27.98 6.31 99.18
CA VAL A 208 27.27 6.99 100.26
C VAL A 208 27.12 6.07 101.51
N LYS A 209 26.91 4.74 101.29
CA LYS A 209 26.84 3.76 102.39
C LYS A 209 28.19 3.44 103.04
N LYS A 210 29.32 3.69 102.40
CA LYS A 210 30.67 3.52 102.91
C LYS A 210 31.19 4.75 103.70
N ALA A 211 30.57 5.94 103.46
CA ALA A 211 30.94 7.20 104.10
C ALA A 211 30.11 7.54 105.31
N ALA A 212 29.10 6.74 105.69
CA ALA A 212 28.27 6.82 106.87
C ALA A 212 28.66 5.72 107.90
#